data_65d2419ffc589735f7112b194f59fa96
#
_entry.id   65d2419ffc589735f7112b194f59fa96
#
_cell.length_a   1.000
_cell.length_b   1.000
_cell.length_c   1.000
_cell.angle_alpha   90.00
_cell.angle_beta   90.00
_cell.angle_gamma   90.00
#
_symmetry.space_group_name_H-M   'P 1'
#
loop_
_entity.id
_entity.type
_entity.pdbx_description
1 polymer ?
#
loop_
_entity_poly.entity_id
_entity_poly.type
_entity_poly.pdbx_seq_one_letter_code
_entity_poly.pdbx_strand_id
1 'polypeptide(L)'
;MARILFADSEPHIRQLCLEELQDEGYEVQVTGKAAEVVRLIDSFKPDMVIMEVILPDMSGLEAGRMIKGTNRKTRVVLYSYVSPPHDLSSWGADDFVVKSPNLDGLKAAVRRLLPS
;
A
#
# COMPACT_ATOMS: atom_id res chain seq x y z
N MET A 1 1.02 17.73 0.94
CA MET A 1 0.06 16.64 1.17
C MET A 1 0.68 15.34 0.68
N ALA A 2 0.76 14.35 1.55
CA ALA A 2 1.34 13.07 1.15
C ALA A 2 0.41 12.31 0.21
N ARG A 3 0.99 11.56 -0.71
CA ARG A 3 0.27 10.80 -1.72
C ARG A 3 0.35 9.31 -1.40
N ILE A 4 -0.79 8.65 -1.38
CA ILE A 4 -0.90 7.21 -1.11
C ILE A 4 -1.54 6.53 -2.32
N LEU A 5 -0.90 5.46 -2.78
CA LEU A 5 -1.45 4.57 -3.78
C LEU A 5 -1.91 3.29 -3.08
N PHE A 6 -3.18 2.96 -3.19
CA PHE A 6 -3.78 1.82 -2.51
C PHE A 6 -4.20 0.77 -3.54
N ALA A 7 -3.67 -0.45 -3.41
CA ALA A 7 -3.93 -1.54 -4.35
C ALA A 7 -4.58 -2.73 -3.65
N ASP A 8 -5.77 -3.09 -4.09
CA ASP A 8 -6.53 -4.22 -3.54
C ASP A 8 -7.52 -4.71 -4.58
N SER A 9 -7.69 -6.02 -4.70
CA SER A 9 -8.60 -6.61 -5.68
C SER A 9 -10.08 -6.42 -5.31
N GLU A 10 -10.39 -6.13 -4.05
CA GLU A 10 -11.78 -5.99 -3.59
C GLU A 10 -12.26 -4.53 -3.73
N PRO A 11 -13.27 -4.27 -4.59
CA PRO A 11 -13.73 -2.89 -4.84
C PRO A 11 -14.23 -2.18 -3.59
N HIS A 12 -14.94 -2.88 -2.70
CA HIS A 12 -15.46 -2.24 -1.49
C HIS A 12 -14.36 -1.85 -0.51
N ILE A 13 -13.28 -2.62 -0.46
CA ILE A 13 -12.11 -2.29 0.37
C ILE A 13 -11.41 -1.06 -0.21
N ARG A 14 -11.26 -1.00 -1.54
CA ARG A 14 -10.67 0.17 -2.19
C ARG A 14 -11.46 1.44 -1.86
N GLN A 15 -12.79 1.37 -1.96
CA GLN A 15 -13.64 2.53 -1.72
C GLN A 15 -13.56 2.97 -0.25
N LEU A 16 -13.64 2.02 0.67
CA LEU A 16 -13.56 2.31 2.11
C LEU A 16 -12.23 2.97 2.47
N CYS A 17 -11.13 2.39 2.02
CA CYS A 17 -9.81 2.92 2.34
C CYS A 17 -9.55 4.27 1.66
N LEU A 18 -10.06 4.46 0.44
CA LEU A 18 -9.98 5.74 -0.24
C LEU A 18 -10.62 6.84 0.61
N GLU A 19 -11.86 6.62 1.04
CA GLU A 19 -12.61 7.60 1.83
C GLU A 19 -11.93 7.88 3.17
N GLU A 20 -11.52 6.83 3.89
CA GLU A 20 -10.93 6.98 5.22
C GLU A 20 -9.55 7.63 5.18
N LEU A 21 -8.74 7.33 4.19
CA LEU A 21 -7.43 7.94 4.07
C LEU A 21 -7.52 9.39 3.56
N GLN A 22 -8.47 9.68 2.69
CA GLN A 22 -8.74 11.06 2.29
C GLN A 22 -9.19 11.90 3.48
N ASP A 23 -10.01 11.33 4.35
CA ASP A 23 -10.45 12.02 5.57
C ASP A 23 -9.28 12.33 6.52
N GLU A 24 -8.21 11.53 6.46
CA GLU A 24 -6.99 11.78 7.24
C GLU A 24 -6.08 12.84 6.59
N GLY A 25 -6.46 13.36 5.43
CA GLY A 25 -5.72 14.45 4.79
C GLY A 25 -4.77 14.03 3.69
N TYR A 26 -4.81 12.78 3.24
CA TYR A 26 -3.93 12.29 2.19
C TYR A 26 -4.57 12.41 0.81
N GLU A 27 -3.72 12.57 -0.21
CA GLU A 27 -4.14 12.44 -1.60
C GLU A 27 -4.03 10.97 -1.98
N VAL A 28 -5.13 10.34 -2.39
CA VAL A 28 -5.19 8.88 -2.56
C VAL A 28 -5.64 8.51 -3.96
N GLN A 29 -4.94 7.56 -4.57
CA GLN A 29 -5.43 6.86 -5.76
C GLN A 29 -5.52 5.37 -5.44
N VAL A 30 -6.44 4.68 -6.10
CA VAL A 30 -6.68 3.26 -5.87
C VAL A 30 -6.61 2.48 -7.18
N THR A 31 -6.22 1.20 -7.06
CA THR A 31 -6.20 0.29 -8.20
C THR A 31 -6.45 -1.14 -7.72
N GLY A 32 -6.87 -2.00 -8.64
CA GLY A 32 -7.07 -3.42 -8.35
C GLY A 32 -5.97 -4.32 -8.90
N LYS A 33 -4.93 -3.76 -9.55
CA LYS A 33 -3.91 -4.54 -10.26
C LYS A 33 -2.51 -4.03 -9.97
N ALA A 34 -1.57 -4.97 -9.81
CA ALA A 34 -0.17 -4.64 -9.55
C ALA A 34 0.49 -3.96 -10.75
N ALA A 35 0.11 -4.30 -11.98
CA ALA A 35 0.65 -3.66 -13.16
C ALA A 35 0.35 -2.15 -13.17
N GLU A 36 -0.81 -1.75 -12.68
CA GLU A 36 -1.15 -0.33 -12.54
C GLU A 36 -0.34 0.35 -11.45
N VAL A 37 -0.02 -0.37 -10.37
CA VAL A 37 0.84 0.17 -9.32
C VAL A 37 2.17 0.58 -9.91
N VAL A 38 2.80 -0.31 -10.69
CA VAL A 38 4.09 -0.05 -11.30
C VAL A 38 4.01 1.18 -12.22
N ARG A 39 2.96 1.27 -13.03
CA ARG A 39 2.76 2.41 -13.93
C ARG A 39 2.57 3.72 -13.17
N LEU A 40 1.80 3.68 -12.08
CA LEU A 40 1.46 4.87 -11.30
C LEU A 40 2.61 5.39 -10.43
N ILE A 41 3.65 4.57 -10.20
CA ILE A 41 4.83 5.04 -9.47
C ILE A 41 5.43 6.27 -10.15
N ASP A 42 5.51 6.25 -11.46
CA ASP A 42 6.10 7.37 -12.21
C ASP A 42 5.13 8.54 -12.40
N SER A 43 3.84 8.27 -12.63
CA SER A 43 2.87 9.32 -12.95
C SER A 43 2.29 9.99 -11.71
N PHE A 44 1.95 9.20 -10.71
CA PHE A 44 1.36 9.72 -9.47
C PHE A 44 2.42 10.11 -8.43
N LYS A 45 3.57 9.46 -8.45
CA LYS A 45 4.69 9.67 -7.52
C LYS A 45 4.24 9.54 -6.07
N PRO A 46 3.72 8.38 -5.68
CA PRO A 46 3.24 8.20 -4.31
C PRO A 46 4.39 8.22 -3.30
N ASP A 47 4.11 8.74 -2.12
CA ASP A 47 5.02 8.65 -0.98
C ASP A 47 4.92 7.30 -0.30
N MET A 48 3.76 6.65 -0.45
CA MET A 48 3.49 5.33 0.11
C MET A 48 2.62 4.52 -0.85
N VAL A 49 2.92 3.23 -0.91
CA VAL A 49 2.04 2.24 -1.56
C VAL A 49 1.55 1.28 -0.49
N ILE A 50 0.23 1.15 -0.38
CA ILE A 50 -0.39 0.13 0.47
C ILE A 50 -0.95 -0.91 -0.48
N MET A 51 -0.57 -2.18 -0.32
CA MET A 51 -1.05 -3.18 -1.26
C MET A 51 -1.28 -4.54 -0.63
N GLU A 52 -2.25 -5.25 -1.19
CA GLU A 52 -2.55 -6.62 -0.89
C GLU A 52 -1.35 -7.51 -1.26
N VAL A 53 -1.10 -8.55 -0.47
CA VAL A 53 -0.03 -9.52 -0.76
C VAL A 53 -0.33 -10.29 -2.03
N ILE A 54 -1.60 -10.67 -2.23
CA ILE A 54 -2.01 -11.44 -3.40
C ILE A 54 -2.88 -10.57 -4.28
N LEU A 55 -2.29 -10.05 -5.35
CA LEU A 55 -3.02 -9.33 -6.39
C LEU A 55 -3.24 -10.26 -7.59
N PRO A 56 -4.27 -10.00 -8.43
CA PRO A 56 -4.61 -10.93 -9.51
C PRO A 56 -3.48 -11.19 -10.51
N ASP A 57 -2.61 -10.22 -10.71
CA ASP A 57 -1.59 -10.25 -11.76
C ASP A 57 -0.15 -10.33 -11.25
N MET A 58 0.08 -10.17 -9.93
CA MET A 58 1.44 -10.19 -9.39
C MET A 58 1.37 -10.32 -7.88
N SER A 59 2.36 -10.98 -7.27
CA SER A 59 2.45 -11.06 -5.82
C SER A 59 2.95 -9.74 -5.23
N GLY A 60 2.57 -9.46 -3.98
CA GLY A 60 3.07 -8.29 -3.27
C GLY A 60 4.58 -8.30 -3.11
N LEU A 61 5.21 -9.47 -3.04
CA LEU A 61 6.66 -9.59 -2.98
C LEU A 61 7.32 -9.01 -4.23
N GLU A 62 6.87 -9.44 -5.41
CA GLU A 62 7.41 -8.93 -6.66
C GLU A 62 7.16 -7.44 -6.82
N ALA A 63 5.93 -7.01 -6.54
CA ALA A 63 5.56 -5.60 -6.65
C ALA A 63 6.37 -4.73 -5.70
N GLY A 64 6.56 -5.17 -4.46
CA GLY A 64 7.35 -4.45 -3.48
C GLY A 64 8.79 -4.26 -3.91
N ARG A 65 9.39 -5.30 -4.46
CA ARG A 65 10.76 -5.23 -4.97
C ARG A 65 10.88 -4.27 -6.16
N MET A 66 9.91 -4.28 -7.05
CA MET A 66 9.89 -3.38 -8.20
C MET A 66 9.75 -1.92 -7.75
N ILE A 67 8.88 -1.67 -6.78
CA ILE A 67 8.69 -0.33 -6.24
C ILE A 67 9.98 0.20 -5.62
N LYS A 68 10.61 -0.60 -4.74
CA LYS A 68 11.86 -0.19 -4.08
C LYS A 68 13.01 -0.05 -5.07
N GLY A 69 13.01 -0.84 -6.14
CA GLY A 69 14.00 -0.72 -7.21
C GLY A 69 13.86 0.58 -7.98
N THR A 70 12.63 1.09 -8.12
CA THR A 70 12.36 2.35 -8.80
C THR A 70 12.64 3.56 -7.90
N ASN A 71 12.18 3.48 -6.64
CA ASN A 71 12.36 4.55 -5.67
C ASN A 71 12.43 3.99 -4.25
N ARG A 72 13.63 3.98 -3.67
CA ARG A 72 13.85 3.46 -2.33
C ARG A 72 13.15 4.24 -1.23
N LYS A 73 12.81 5.49 -1.49
CA LYS A 73 12.14 6.35 -0.50
C LYS A 73 10.65 6.10 -0.41
N THR A 74 10.05 5.47 -1.42
CA THR A 74 8.64 5.11 -1.37
C THR A 74 8.42 4.09 -0.27
N ARG A 75 7.53 4.40 0.67
CA ARG A 75 7.17 3.45 1.73
C ARG A 75 6.21 2.41 1.18
N VAL A 76 6.41 1.16 1.58
CA VAL A 76 5.55 0.05 1.15
C VAL A 76 4.94 -0.60 2.38
N VAL A 77 3.61 -0.63 2.43
CA VAL A 77 2.85 -1.31 3.49
C VAL A 77 2.07 -2.45 2.84
N LEU A 78 2.28 -3.65 3.32
CA LEU A 78 1.47 -4.80 2.90
C LEU A 78 0.24 -4.88 3.80
N TYR A 79 -0.93 -5.09 3.18
CA TYR A 79 -2.22 -5.08 3.87
C TYR A 79 -2.99 -6.30 3.44
N SER A 80 -3.10 -7.30 4.32
CA SER A 80 -3.64 -8.60 3.93
C SER A 80 -4.22 -9.36 5.11
N TYR A 81 -5.04 -10.36 4.80
CA TYR A 81 -5.58 -11.27 5.82
C TYR A 81 -4.56 -12.32 6.28
N VAL A 82 -3.52 -12.57 5.48
CA VAL A 82 -2.51 -13.59 5.84
C VAL A 82 -1.54 -13.06 6.87
N SER A 83 -0.86 -13.98 7.58
CA SER A 83 0.13 -13.62 8.57
C SER A 83 1.35 -12.97 7.93
N PRO A 84 2.03 -12.05 8.64
CA PRO A 84 3.21 -11.41 8.10
C PRO A 84 4.35 -12.41 7.87
N PRO A 85 5.19 -12.18 6.86
CA PRO A 85 6.39 -13.00 6.68
C PRO A 85 7.39 -12.72 7.80
N HIS A 86 8.32 -13.64 7.99
CA HIS A 86 9.38 -13.49 9.02
C HIS A 86 10.31 -12.33 8.71
N ASP A 87 10.53 -12.04 7.43
CA ASP A 87 11.42 -10.97 6.99
C ASP A 87 10.71 -10.06 6.00
N LEU A 88 10.18 -8.95 6.52
CA LEU A 88 9.48 -7.95 5.71
C LEU A 88 10.40 -7.29 4.69
N SER A 89 11.68 -7.15 5.00
CA SER A 89 12.60 -6.48 4.09
C SER A 89 12.79 -7.26 2.79
N SER A 90 12.69 -8.59 2.84
CA SER A 90 12.79 -9.41 1.63
C SER A 90 11.60 -9.20 0.69
N TRP A 91 10.49 -8.67 1.22
CA TRP A 91 9.29 -8.33 0.44
C TRP A 91 9.30 -6.87 -0.02
N GLY A 92 10.38 -6.12 0.27
CA GLY A 92 10.43 -4.71 -0.04
C GLY A 92 9.44 -3.88 0.77
N ALA A 93 9.00 -4.39 1.92
CA ALA A 93 7.98 -3.76 2.73
C ALA A 93 8.58 -3.08 3.95
N ASP A 94 8.02 -1.92 4.29
CA ASP A 94 8.38 -1.18 5.50
C ASP A 94 7.50 -1.58 6.68
N ASP A 95 6.31 -2.11 6.41
CA ASP A 95 5.40 -2.62 7.44
C ASP A 95 4.39 -3.58 6.85
N PHE A 96 3.72 -4.30 7.73
CA PHE A 96 2.65 -5.23 7.40
C PHE A 96 1.49 -4.98 8.36
N VAL A 97 0.27 -4.83 7.82
CA VAL A 97 -0.93 -4.65 8.61
C VAL A 97 -1.91 -5.76 8.24
N VAL A 98 -2.42 -6.46 9.25
CA VAL A 98 -3.44 -7.48 9.03
C VAL A 98 -4.78 -6.78 8.81
N LYS A 99 -5.49 -7.17 7.76
CA LYS A 99 -6.82 -6.61 7.45
C LYS A 99 -7.81 -6.89 8.57
N SER A 100 -8.60 -5.88 8.90
CA SER A 100 -9.59 -5.92 9.96
C SER A 100 -10.72 -4.96 9.58
N PRO A 101 -11.95 -5.16 10.06
CA PRO A 101 -13.01 -4.15 9.86
C PRO A 101 -12.65 -2.80 10.45
N ASN A 102 -11.78 -2.80 11.47
CA ASN A 102 -11.28 -1.59 12.10
C ASN A 102 -10.01 -1.14 11.38
N LEU A 103 -9.98 0.09 10.87
CA LEU A 103 -8.85 0.64 10.13
C LEU A 103 -7.82 1.35 11.00
N ASP A 104 -7.94 1.31 12.32
CA ASP A 104 -7.02 2.02 13.23
C ASP A 104 -5.58 1.54 13.06
N GLY A 105 -5.36 0.23 12.88
CA GLY A 105 -4.04 -0.32 12.65
C GLY A 105 -3.41 0.19 11.36
N LEU A 106 -4.18 0.25 10.30
CA LEU A 106 -3.71 0.78 9.02
C LEU A 106 -3.39 2.27 9.13
N LYS A 107 -4.27 3.04 9.73
CA LYS A 107 -4.07 4.48 9.92
C LYS A 107 -2.84 4.77 10.77
N ALA A 108 -2.61 3.96 11.81
CA ALA A 108 -1.43 4.11 12.67
C ALA A 108 -0.13 3.86 11.90
N ALA A 109 -0.10 2.84 11.06
CA ALA A 109 1.07 2.53 10.22
C ALA A 109 1.34 3.68 9.24
N VAL A 110 0.30 4.22 8.63
CA VAL A 110 0.43 5.35 7.70
C VAL A 110 1.03 6.56 8.42
N ARG A 111 0.48 6.92 9.58
CA ARG A 111 0.98 8.08 10.34
C ARG A 111 2.44 7.92 10.77
N ARG A 112 2.83 6.70 11.16
CA ARG A 112 4.20 6.42 11.59
C ARG A 112 5.19 6.55 10.44
N LEU A 113 4.82 6.07 9.25
CA LEU A 113 5.72 6.01 8.11
C LEU A 113 5.69 7.28 7.25
N LEU A 114 4.65 8.09 7.37
CA LEU A 114 4.50 9.35 6.63
C LEU A 114 4.32 10.50 7.62
N PRO A 115 5.35 10.85 8.38
CA PRO A 115 5.25 12.01 9.27
C PRO A 115 5.05 13.26 8.43
N SER A 116 4.07 14.08 8.83
CA SER A 116 3.74 15.29 8.11
C SER A 116 4.77 16.40 8.34
#